data_9737aa752602464d9b819602c62444df
#
_entry.id   9737aa752602464d9b819602c62444df
#
_cell.length_a   1.000
_cell.length_b   1.000
_cell.length_c   1.000
_cell.angle_alpha   90.00
_cell.angle_beta   90.00
_cell.angle_gamma   90.00
#
_symmetry.space_group_name_H-M   'P 1'
#
loop_
_entity.id
_entity.type
_entity.pdbx_description
1 polymer ?
#
loop_
_entity_poly.entity_id
_entity_poly.type
_entity_poly.pdbx_seq_one_letter_code
_entity_poly.pdbx_strand_id
1 'polypeptide(L)'
;MMKAHLRLGTLLLLCAALLLGACSAGGGPAIDATRSWLQALADLNFKQVLDLTCATPRIRNEVELRLDPLMDIQDTLQSLKGQYDFSGLKFEELSNDGRTATVRLSGKLLLTMLGQQQVYDIYEEVGVVKENDIWKVCSNAANLLK
;
A
#
# COMPACT_ATOMS: atom_id res chain seq x y z
N MET A 1 49.87 12.83 -31.05
CA MET A 1 49.12 13.14 -29.85
C MET A 1 47.61 13.24 -30.11
N MET A 2 46.96 12.26 -30.77
CA MET A 2 45.51 12.34 -31.13
C MET A 2 44.75 11.01 -30.94
N LYS A 3 45.05 10.23 -29.90
CA LYS A 3 44.32 8.96 -29.63
C LYS A 3 43.78 8.80 -28.20
N ALA A 4 43.93 9.81 -27.33
CA ALA A 4 43.51 9.71 -25.93
C ALA A 4 42.09 10.23 -25.66
N HIS A 5 41.51 11.07 -26.51
CA HIS A 5 40.20 11.71 -26.25
C HIS A 5 39.00 10.86 -26.71
N LEU A 6 39.22 9.86 -27.55
CA LEU A 6 38.11 9.02 -28.07
C LEU A 6 37.63 7.92 -27.09
N ARG A 7 38.49 7.57 -26.12
CA ARG A 7 38.13 6.51 -25.13
C ARG A 7 37.39 7.04 -23.91
N LEU A 8 37.46 8.34 -23.62
CA LEU A 8 36.80 8.93 -22.46
C LEU A 8 35.32 9.20 -22.74
N GLY A 9 34.95 9.55 -23.99
CA GLY A 9 33.58 9.79 -24.38
C GLY A 9 32.68 8.54 -24.38
N THR A 10 33.26 7.38 -24.74
CA THR A 10 32.52 6.11 -24.77
C THR A 10 32.24 5.55 -23.38
N LEU A 11 33.09 5.83 -22.40
CA LEU A 11 32.90 5.38 -21.02
C LEU A 11 31.78 6.18 -20.31
N LEU A 12 31.67 7.47 -20.62
CA LEU A 12 30.62 8.34 -20.03
C LEU A 12 29.24 8.00 -20.57
N LEU A 13 29.12 7.58 -21.83
CA LEU A 13 27.84 7.16 -22.41
C LEU A 13 27.34 5.82 -21.86
N LEU A 14 28.26 4.92 -21.47
CA LEU A 14 27.90 3.63 -20.90
C LEU A 14 27.36 3.74 -19.47
N CYS A 15 27.86 4.71 -18.67
CA CYS A 15 27.36 4.96 -17.32
C CYS A 15 25.96 5.60 -17.30
N ALA A 16 25.61 6.41 -18.31
CA ALA A 16 24.27 7.02 -18.38
C ALA A 16 23.16 6.01 -18.71
N ALA A 17 23.49 4.92 -19.39
CA ALA A 17 22.53 3.86 -19.74
C ALA A 17 22.19 2.92 -18.55
N LEU A 18 23.02 2.89 -17.50
CA LEU A 18 22.80 2.02 -16.35
C LEU A 18 21.89 2.64 -15.27
N LEU A 19 21.57 3.94 -15.38
CA LEU A 19 20.70 4.62 -14.41
C LEU A 19 19.20 4.52 -14.74
N LEU A 20 18.84 3.98 -15.91
CA LEU A 20 17.44 3.81 -16.33
C LEU A 20 16.88 2.40 -16.03
N GLY A 21 17.66 1.53 -15.43
CA GLY A 21 17.30 0.14 -15.16
C GLY A 21 16.88 -0.17 -13.72
N ALA A 22 16.63 0.82 -12.87
CA ALA A 22 15.97 0.59 -11.59
C ALA A 22 14.45 0.47 -11.80
N CYS A 23 14.02 -0.49 -12.62
CA CYS A 23 12.67 -1.00 -12.58
C CYS A 23 12.48 -1.66 -11.21
N SER A 24 11.79 -0.96 -10.31
CA SER A 24 11.37 -1.44 -9.03
C SER A 24 10.66 -2.79 -9.18
N ALA A 25 11.32 -3.86 -8.80
CA ALA A 25 10.66 -5.12 -8.57
C ALA A 25 9.65 -4.91 -7.44
N GLY A 26 8.38 -4.70 -7.78
CA GLY A 26 7.28 -4.99 -6.90
C GLY A 26 6.56 -3.87 -6.18
N GLY A 27 6.46 -2.64 -6.70
CA GLY A 27 5.52 -1.69 -6.10
C GLY A 27 5.67 -0.27 -6.63
N GLY A 28 4.63 0.25 -7.30
CA GLY A 28 4.52 1.67 -7.57
C GLY A 28 4.00 2.42 -6.32
N PRO A 29 4.08 3.76 -6.29
CA PRO A 29 3.65 4.56 -5.14
C PRO A 29 2.21 4.31 -4.68
N ALA A 30 1.30 3.95 -5.60
CA ALA A 30 -0.07 3.59 -5.27
C ALA A 30 -0.16 2.24 -4.52
N ILE A 31 0.66 1.26 -4.92
CA ILE A 31 0.77 -0.02 -4.19
C ILE A 31 1.35 0.22 -2.79
N ASP A 32 2.38 1.04 -2.67
CA ASP A 32 3.00 1.34 -1.38
C ASP A 32 2.04 2.06 -0.43
N ALA A 33 1.20 2.97 -0.95
CA ALA A 33 0.14 3.61 -0.18
C ALA A 33 -0.89 2.58 0.33
N THR A 34 -1.29 1.63 -0.52
CA THR A 34 -2.24 0.57 -0.14
C THR A 34 -1.64 -0.36 0.92
N ARG A 35 -0.36 -0.73 0.80
CA ARG A 35 0.36 -1.52 1.81
C ARG A 35 0.45 -0.78 3.14
N SER A 36 0.81 0.51 3.11
CA SER A 36 0.92 1.34 4.30
C SER A 36 -0.41 1.48 5.03
N TRP A 37 -1.51 1.59 4.29
CA TRP A 37 -2.86 1.63 4.83
C TRP A 37 -3.23 0.33 5.54
N LEU A 38 -2.96 -0.82 4.90
CA LEU A 38 -3.18 -2.14 5.51
C LEU A 38 -2.28 -2.38 6.72
N GLN A 39 -1.02 -1.95 6.67
CA GLN A 39 -0.12 -2.06 7.80
C GLN A 39 -0.60 -1.23 9.00
N ALA A 40 -1.04 0.01 8.76
CA ALA A 40 -1.62 0.84 9.80
C ALA A 40 -2.85 0.18 10.46
N LEU A 41 -3.69 -0.50 9.65
CA LEU A 41 -4.83 -1.27 10.15
C LEU A 41 -4.37 -2.45 11.01
N ALA A 42 -3.39 -3.21 10.55
CA ALA A 42 -2.81 -4.34 11.29
C ALA A 42 -2.18 -3.92 12.63
N ASP A 43 -1.55 -2.76 12.64
CA ASP A 43 -0.94 -2.17 13.81
C ASP A 43 -1.97 -1.51 14.76
N LEU A 44 -3.27 -1.58 14.40
CA LEU A 44 -4.37 -0.91 15.11
C LEU A 44 -4.16 0.61 15.24
N ASN A 45 -3.40 1.20 14.31
CA ASN A 45 -3.17 2.64 14.24
C ASN A 45 -4.26 3.32 13.41
N PHE A 46 -5.46 3.39 13.98
CA PHE A 46 -6.66 3.88 13.28
C PHE A 46 -6.53 5.34 12.85
N LYS A 47 -5.79 6.16 13.60
CA LYS A 47 -5.48 7.52 13.18
C LYS A 47 -4.72 7.53 11.85
N GLN A 48 -3.70 6.69 11.72
CA GLN A 48 -2.92 6.58 10.50
C GLN A 48 -3.75 6.01 9.33
N VAL A 49 -4.65 5.06 9.60
CA VAL A 49 -5.61 4.56 8.59
C VAL A 49 -6.41 5.72 8.02
N LEU A 50 -6.95 6.59 8.87
CA LEU A 50 -7.71 7.77 8.44
C LEU A 50 -6.84 8.80 7.71
N ASP A 51 -5.61 9.02 8.16
CA ASP A 51 -4.66 9.93 7.51
C ASP A 51 -4.25 9.45 6.10
N LEU A 52 -4.21 8.13 5.90
CA LEU A 52 -3.94 7.48 4.61
C LEU A 52 -5.20 7.25 3.76
N THR A 53 -6.37 7.58 4.27
CA THR A 53 -7.63 7.59 3.53
C THR A 53 -7.84 8.95 2.88
N CYS A 54 -8.37 8.97 1.65
CA CYS A 54 -8.62 10.22 0.92
C CYS A 54 -9.62 11.13 1.64
N ALA A 55 -9.54 12.42 1.33
CA ALA A 55 -10.37 13.44 1.96
C ALA A 55 -11.84 13.46 1.45
N THR A 56 -12.22 12.58 0.51
CA THR A 56 -13.59 12.47 0.01
C THR A 56 -14.56 12.16 1.17
N PRO A 57 -15.50 13.06 1.52
CA PRO A 57 -16.29 12.95 2.76
C PRO A 57 -17.02 11.62 2.87
N ARG A 58 -17.65 11.15 1.77
CA ARG A 58 -18.37 9.87 1.77
C ARG A 58 -17.46 8.69 2.13
N ILE A 59 -16.29 8.61 1.50
CA ILE A 59 -15.34 7.53 1.73
C ILE A 59 -14.78 7.58 3.15
N ARG A 60 -14.40 8.78 3.60
CA ARG A 60 -13.88 8.97 4.95
C ARG A 60 -14.90 8.57 6.01
N ASN A 61 -16.15 8.99 5.87
CA ASN A 61 -17.21 8.61 6.79
C ASN A 61 -17.49 7.09 6.77
N GLU A 62 -17.45 6.45 5.60
CA GLU A 62 -17.62 4.98 5.51
C GLU A 62 -16.50 4.25 6.26
N VAL A 63 -15.25 4.71 6.15
CA VAL A 63 -14.11 4.14 6.86
C VAL A 63 -14.23 4.41 8.37
N GLU A 64 -14.54 5.64 8.78
CA GLU A 64 -14.75 6.02 10.18
C GLU A 64 -15.82 5.14 10.83
N LEU A 65 -16.98 5.00 10.22
CA LEU A 65 -18.06 4.15 10.74
C LEU A 65 -17.66 2.68 10.94
N ARG A 66 -16.70 2.18 10.13
CA ARG A 66 -16.15 0.83 10.29
C ARG A 66 -15.12 0.74 11.38
N LEU A 67 -14.34 1.80 11.59
CA LEU A 67 -13.28 1.83 12.59
C LEU A 67 -13.82 2.14 14.00
N ASP A 68 -14.89 2.93 14.13
CA ASP A 68 -15.44 3.34 15.42
C ASP A 68 -15.60 2.19 16.43
N PRO A 69 -16.24 1.05 16.08
CA PRO A 69 -16.37 -0.06 17.01
C PRO A 69 -15.04 -0.70 17.39
N LEU A 70 -14.03 -0.61 16.51
CA LEU A 70 -12.70 -1.15 16.76
C LEU A 70 -11.89 -0.21 17.65
N MET A 71 -12.08 1.10 17.52
CA MET A 71 -11.45 2.09 18.39
C MET A 71 -11.90 1.95 19.85
N ASP A 72 -13.18 1.66 20.08
CA ASP A 72 -13.74 1.45 21.41
C ASP A 72 -13.11 0.25 22.15
N ILE A 73 -12.64 -0.74 21.42
CA ILE A 73 -12.00 -1.96 21.98
C ILE A 73 -10.52 -2.08 21.65
N GLN A 74 -9.89 -1.00 21.22
CA GLN A 74 -8.49 -1.00 20.76
C GLN A 74 -7.54 -1.60 21.77
N ASP A 75 -7.63 -1.20 23.05
CA ASP A 75 -6.78 -1.71 24.12
C ASP A 75 -6.97 -3.23 24.32
N THR A 76 -8.21 -3.71 24.19
CA THR A 76 -8.51 -5.13 24.24
C THR A 76 -7.88 -5.87 23.07
N LEU A 77 -8.03 -5.34 21.84
CA LEU A 77 -7.43 -5.93 20.65
C LEU A 77 -5.90 -5.98 20.74
N GLN A 78 -5.28 -4.92 21.25
CA GLN A 78 -3.82 -4.91 21.47
C GLN A 78 -3.38 -5.95 22.50
N SER A 79 -4.17 -6.16 23.56
CA SER A 79 -3.87 -7.17 24.60
C SER A 79 -3.94 -8.61 24.09
N LEU A 80 -4.77 -8.87 23.07
CA LEU A 80 -4.92 -10.19 22.43
C LEU A 80 -3.73 -10.54 21.53
N LYS A 81 -2.80 -9.62 21.30
CA LYS A 81 -1.60 -9.81 20.46
C LYS A 81 -1.92 -10.41 19.08
N GLY A 82 -3.01 -9.97 18.49
CA GLY A 82 -3.36 -10.35 17.13
C GLY A 82 -2.22 -9.96 16.16
N GLN A 83 -1.87 -10.88 15.28
CA GLN A 83 -0.84 -10.66 14.26
C GLN A 83 -1.45 -10.91 12.89
N TYR A 84 -1.30 -9.95 12.00
CA TYR A 84 -1.66 -10.07 10.60
C TYR A 84 -0.41 -10.38 9.77
N ASP A 85 -0.52 -11.38 8.90
CA ASP A 85 0.51 -11.68 7.91
C ASP A 85 -0.05 -11.45 6.51
N PHE A 86 0.51 -10.46 5.84
CA PHE A 86 0.16 -10.04 4.48
C PHE A 86 1.07 -10.67 3.41
N SER A 87 2.01 -11.54 3.79
CA SER A 87 2.99 -12.12 2.85
C SER A 87 2.33 -12.93 1.73
N GLY A 88 1.14 -13.45 1.99
CA GLY A 88 0.32 -14.17 1.01
C GLY A 88 -0.49 -13.27 0.06
N LEU A 89 -0.47 -11.93 0.25
CA LEU A 89 -1.18 -11.00 -0.62
C LEU A 89 -0.30 -10.54 -1.79
N LYS A 90 -0.90 -10.54 -2.96
CA LYS A 90 -0.37 -9.94 -4.18
C LYS A 90 -1.04 -8.59 -4.41
N PHE A 91 -0.25 -7.61 -4.80
CA PHE A 91 -0.70 -6.27 -5.16
C PHE A 91 -0.38 -6.04 -6.63
N GLU A 92 -1.39 -5.69 -7.39
CA GLU A 92 -1.29 -5.43 -8.81
C GLU A 92 -1.87 -4.05 -9.13
N GLU A 93 -1.08 -3.18 -9.76
CA GLU A 93 -1.58 -1.91 -10.26
C GLU A 93 -2.25 -2.14 -11.62
N LEU A 94 -3.58 -2.01 -11.64
CA LEU A 94 -4.39 -2.22 -12.86
C LEU A 94 -4.39 -0.99 -13.76
N SER A 95 -4.34 0.18 -13.17
CA SER A 95 -4.31 1.47 -13.88
C SER A 95 -3.62 2.53 -13.04
N ASN A 96 -2.97 3.48 -13.70
CA ASN A 96 -2.37 4.64 -13.04
C ASN A 96 -2.20 5.76 -14.07
N ASP A 97 -2.85 6.90 -13.84
CA ASP A 97 -2.75 8.11 -14.69
C ASP A 97 -1.89 9.22 -14.05
N GLY A 98 -1.20 8.92 -12.95
CA GLY A 98 -0.38 9.86 -12.19
C GLY A 98 -1.15 10.66 -11.13
N ARG A 99 -2.49 10.60 -11.11
CA ARG A 99 -3.36 11.24 -10.13
C ARG A 99 -4.30 10.25 -9.45
N THR A 100 -4.75 9.28 -10.20
CA THR A 100 -5.59 8.18 -9.73
C THR A 100 -4.99 6.86 -10.16
N ALA A 101 -5.16 5.84 -9.35
CA ALA A 101 -4.74 4.49 -9.65
C ALA A 101 -5.76 3.48 -9.11
N THR A 102 -5.77 2.30 -9.69
CA THR A 102 -6.52 1.16 -9.16
C THR A 102 -5.54 0.06 -8.79
N VAL A 103 -5.61 -0.40 -7.57
CA VAL A 103 -4.78 -1.50 -7.05
C VAL A 103 -5.68 -2.69 -6.72
N ARG A 104 -5.36 -3.84 -7.29
CA ARG A 104 -5.99 -5.12 -6.94
C ARG A 104 -5.18 -5.80 -5.86
N LEU A 105 -5.88 -6.25 -4.82
CA LEU A 105 -5.36 -7.13 -3.78
C LEU A 105 -5.93 -8.53 -4.01
N SER A 106 -5.08 -9.54 -4.05
CA SER A 106 -5.52 -10.93 -4.20
C SER A 106 -4.62 -11.86 -3.42
N GLY A 107 -5.20 -12.94 -2.89
CA GLY A 107 -4.44 -13.96 -2.17
C GLY A 107 -4.96 -14.21 -0.77
N LYS A 108 -4.08 -14.59 0.14
CA LYS A 108 -4.44 -15.00 1.51
C LYS A 108 -3.87 -14.03 2.54
N LEU A 109 -4.76 -13.61 3.43
CA LEU A 109 -4.41 -12.89 4.66
C LEU A 109 -4.50 -13.88 5.82
N LEU A 110 -3.47 -13.95 6.62
CA LEU A 110 -3.46 -14.77 7.83
C LEU A 110 -3.61 -13.87 9.06
N LEU A 111 -4.55 -14.23 9.92
CA LEU A 111 -4.71 -13.62 11.24
C LEU A 111 -4.39 -14.67 12.30
N THR A 112 -3.38 -14.43 13.11
CA THR A 112 -3.08 -15.26 14.29
C THR A 112 -3.53 -14.51 15.54
N MET A 113 -4.40 -15.11 16.33
CA MET A 113 -4.90 -14.55 17.59
C MET A 113 -5.08 -15.65 18.63
N LEU A 114 -4.56 -15.46 19.84
CA LEU A 114 -4.58 -16.45 20.91
C LEU A 114 -4.03 -17.83 20.52
N GLY A 115 -3.02 -17.86 19.62
CA GLY A 115 -2.42 -19.09 19.10
C GLY A 115 -3.26 -19.81 18.04
N GLN A 116 -4.42 -19.28 17.68
CA GLN A 116 -5.24 -19.80 16.58
C GLN A 116 -5.00 -18.97 15.32
N GLN A 117 -4.93 -19.66 14.18
CA GLN A 117 -4.74 -19.03 12.88
C GLN A 117 -6.03 -19.11 12.07
N GLN A 118 -6.43 -17.96 11.53
CA GLN A 118 -7.53 -17.85 10.58
C GLN A 118 -6.99 -17.39 9.24
N VAL A 119 -7.54 -17.91 8.16
CA VAL A 119 -7.14 -17.60 6.78
C VAL A 119 -8.32 -16.94 6.09
N TYR A 120 -8.07 -15.77 5.51
CA TYR A 120 -9.05 -15.02 4.73
C TYR A 120 -8.59 -14.96 3.28
N ASP A 121 -9.46 -15.36 2.36
CA ASP A 121 -9.24 -15.16 0.94
C ASP A 121 -9.64 -13.73 0.57
N ILE A 122 -8.69 -12.97 0.06
CA ILE A 122 -8.87 -11.57 -0.32
C ILE A 122 -8.90 -11.47 -1.84
N TYR A 123 -9.89 -10.76 -2.35
CA TYR A 123 -9.96 -10.33 -3.74
C TYR A 123 -10.72 -9.01 -3.80
N GLU A 124 -9.99 -7.90 -3.74
CA GLU A 124 -10.56 -6.55 -3.70
C GLU A 124 -9.79 -5.62 -4.64
N GLU A 125 -10.51 -4.67 -5.21
CA GLU A 125 -9.96 -3.57 -5.99
C GLU A 125 -10.23 -2.26 -5.27
N VAL A 126 -9.16 -1.53 -4.98
CA VAL A 126 -9.24 -0.24 -4.30
C VAL A 126 -8.77 0.87 -5.22
N GLY A 127 -9.48 1.98 -5.21
CA GLY A 127 -9.03 3.19 -5.86
C GLY A 127 -8.07 3.96 -4.94
N VAL A 128 -7.00 4.44 -5.51
CA VAL A 128 -5.99 5.25 -4.83
C VAL A 128 -5.90 6.59 -5.54
N VAL A 129 -5.86 7.68 -4.80
CA VAL A 129 -5.80 9.04 -5.36
C VAL A 129 -4.61 9.79 -4.80
N LYS A 130 -4.08 10.71 -5.59
CA LYS A 130 -2.96 11.56 -5.19
C LYS A 130 -3.51 12.90 -4.69
N GLU A 131 -3.37 13.17 -3.40
CA GLU A 131 -3.75 14.43 -2.73
C GLU A 131 -2.51 15.09 -2.14
N ASN A 132 -2.22 16.34 -2.54
CA ASN A 132 -1.03 17.08 -2.08
C ASN A 132 0.27 16.27 -2.24
N ASP A 133 0.44 15.63 -3.39
CA ASP A 133 1.57 14.76 -3.75
C ASP A 133 1.69 13.45 -2.93
N ILE A 134 0.70 13.13 -2.10
CA ILE A 134 0.63 11.90 -1.30
C ILE A 134 -0.46 10.99 -1.87
N TRP A 135 -0.13 9.73 -2.13
CA TRP A 135 -1.09 8.73 -2.52
C TRP A 135 -1.90 8.26 -1.31
N LYS A 136 -3.23 8.19 -1.46
CA LYS A 136 -4.17 7.81 -0.41
C LYS A 136 -5.19 6.81 -0.91
N VAL A 137 -5.53 5.83 -0.10
CA VAL A 137 -6.58 4.85 -0.41
C VAL A 137 -7.95 5.54 -0.37
N CYS A 138 -8.78 5.29 -1.37
CA CYS A 138 -10.03 6.00 -1.56
C CYS A 138 -11.21 5.05 -1.81
N SER A 139 -11.60 4.85 -3.06
CA SER A 139 -12.78 4.03 -3.36
C SER A 139 -12.59 2.59 -2.89
N ASN A 140 -13.66 1.99 -2.38
CA ASN A 140 -13.70 0.64 -1.80
C ASN A 140 -12.79 0.41 -0.58
N ALA A 141 -12.21 1.47 0.02
CA ALA A 141 -11.41 1.35 1.25
C ALA A 141 -12.16 0.60 2.36
N ALA A 142 -13.44 0.90 2.55
CA ALA A 142 -14.28 0.25 3.56
C ALA A 142 -14.47 -1.26 3.31
N ASN A 143 -14.26 -1.77 2.09
CA ASN A 143 -14.34 -3.20 1.80
C ASN A 143 -13.22 -4.00 2.46
N LEU A 144 -12.07 -3.35 2.68
CA LEU A 144 -10.94 -3.96 3.37
C LEU A 144 -11.16 -4.12 4.89
N LEU A 145 -12.28 -3.57 5.40
CA LEU A 145 -12.70 -3.60 6.82
C LEU A 145 -13.87 -4.55 7.09
N LYS A 146 -14.19 -5.48 6.16
CA LYS A 146 -15.29 -6.43 6.28
C LYS A 146 -14.90 -7.70 7.00
#